data_9c934be7bc3c4b42133f58892a9a93f8
#
_entry.id   9c934be7bc3c4b42133f58892a9a93f8
#
_cell.length_a   1.000
_cell.length_b   1.000
_cell.length_c   1.000
_cell.angle_alpha   90.00
_cell.angle_beta   90.00
_cell.angle_gamma   90.00
#
_symmetry.space_group_name_H-M   'P 1'
#
loop_
_entity.id
_entity.type
_entity.pdbx_description
1 polymer ?
#
loop_
_entity_poly.entity_id
_entity_poly.type
_entity_poly.pdbx_seq_one_letter_code
_entity_poly.pdbx_strand_id
1 'polypeptide(L)'
;MIRSKEAATETRGNVMKQVWIFLLCLLALCGMENAAAKGDDAPRPEIYQSMKDIYDDLPIAQLPIRYPGRISPLAAIDKNLLDKNELFSFTKENFLIDNLSAYWERIKDIRACRLPEKSVKTILLRLYLRDFQDSERGHEYVFMCLLNDVFRISDCREIYADYVHCGKSKPPMRAKQEFVIDADLRCTVTTHYYTLDSGKELHRNVCVHEIKNGAIVTKD
;
A
#
# COMPACT_ATOMS: atom_id res chain seq x y z
N MET A 1 -54.58 15.01 52.05
CA MET A 1 -53.52 15.63 51.17
C MET A 1 -52.16 14.93 51.32
N ILE A 2 -52.12 13.61 51.53
CA ILE A 2 -50.90 12.84 51.79
C ILE A 2 -50.68 11.76 50.72
N ARG A 3 -51.69 11.34 49.93
CA ARG A 3 -51.56 10.24 48.91
C ARG A 3 -50.93 10.61 47.58
N SER A 4 -50.74 11.89 47.31
CA SER A 4 -50.15 12.32 45.98
C SER A 4 -48.64 12.41 45.96
N LYS A 5 -47.97 12.35 47.11
CA LYS A 5 -46.50 12.46 47.18
C LYS A 5 -45.77 11.10 47.03
N GLU A 6 -46.42 9.99 47.41
CA GLU A 6 -45.82 8.67 47.32
C GLU A 6 -45.76 8.12 45.86
N ALA A 7 -46.80 8.39 45.09
CA ALA A 7 -46.84 7.98 43.68
C ALA A 7 -45.76 8.64 42.79
N ALA A 8 -45.37 9.91 43.11
CA ALA A 8 -44.37 10.63 42.36
C ALA A 8 -42.93 10.16 42.64
N THR A 9 -42.68 9.58 43.82
CA THR A 9 -41.36 9.10 44.22
C THR A 9 -41.07 7.70 43.62
N GLU A 10 -42.11 6.89 43.53
CA GLU A 10 -41.99 5.53 42.98
C GLU A 10 -41.77 5.55 41.46
N THR A 11 -42.43 6.46 40.74
CA THR A 11 -42.25 6.64 39.29
C THR A 11 -40.84 7.18 38.95
N ARG A 12 -40.25 8.06 39.76
CA ARG A 12 -38.90 8.54 39.56
C ARG A 12 -37.84 7.47 39.79
N GLY A 13 -38.03 6.59 40.76
CA GLY A 13 -37.09 5.46 41.01
C GLY A 13 -37.08 4.44 39.89
N ASN A 14 -38.23 4.17 39.27
CA ASN A 14 -38.31 3.23 38.15
C ASN A 14 -37.71 3.82 36.84
N VAL A 15 -37.90 5.10 36.57
CA VAL A 15 -37.31 5.76 35.40
C VAL A 15 -35.78 5.80 35.51
N MET A 16 -35.23 6.11 36.69
CA MET A 16 -33.78 6.10 36.90
C MET A 16 -33.20 4.69 36.74
N LYS A 17 -33.87 3.65 37.23
CA LYS A 17 -33.40 2.26 37.03
C LYS A 17 -33.41 1.86 35.56
N GLN A 18 -34.42 2.23 34.80
CA GLN A 18 -34.46 1.97 33.35
C GLN A 18 -33.39 2.71 32.59
N VAL A 19 -33.07 3.97 32.94
CA VAL A 19 -31.98 4.74 32.32
C VAL A 19 -30.62 4.10 32.60
N TRP A 20 -30.39 3.59 33.83
CA TRP A 20 -29.14 2.90 34.17
C TRP A 20 -28.96 1.58 33.43
N ILE A 21 -30.03 0.82 33.24
CA ILE A 21 -30.01 -0.43 32.45
C ILE A 21 -29.74 -0.12 31.00
N PHE A 22 -30.33 0.93 30.43
CA PHE A 22 -30.06 1.35 29.05
C PHE A 22 -28.61 1.83 28.85
N LEU A 23 -28.07 2.56 29.83
CA LEU A 23 -26.69 3.02 29.80
C LEU A 23 -25.69 1.86 29.90
N LEU A 24 -25.97 0.88 30.74
CA LEU A 24 -25.18 -0.35 30.86
C LEU A 24 -25.23 -1.20 29.59
N CYS A 25 -26.38 -1.32 28.94
CA CYS A 25 -26.53 -2.01 27.66
C CYS A 25 -25.78 -1.26 26.52
N LEU A 26 -25.81 0.09 26.51
CA LEU A 26 -25.06 0.87 25.54
C LEU A 26 -23.55 0.71 25.73
N LEU A 27 -23.09 0.71 26.99
CA LEU A 27 -21.67 0.49 27.30
C LEU A 27 -21.22 -0.95 26.96
N ALA A 28 -22.08 -1.93 27.14
CA ALA A 28 -21.81 -3.30 26.73
C ALA A 28 -21.75 -3.46 25.20
N LEU A 29 -22.63 -2.77 24.47
CA LEU A 29 -22.62 -2.75 23.01
C LEU A 29 -21.40 -2.00 22.45
N CYS A 30 -21.01 -0.86 23.04
CA CYS A 30 -19.78 -0.16 22.66
C CYS A 30 -18.52 -0.94 23.03
N GLY A 31 -18.56 -1.76 24.08
CA GLY A 31 -17.45 -2.64 24.46
C GLY A 31 -17.30 -3.86 23.55
N MET A 32 -18.38 -4.32 22.94
CA MET A 32 -18.35 -5.46 22.02
C MET A 32 -17.88 -5.08 20.61
N GLU A 33 -18.09 -3.84 20.15
CA GLU A 33 -17.58 -3.39 18.85
C GLU A 33 -16.05 -3.21 18.83
N ASN A 34 -15.43 -2.92 19.99
CA ASN A 34 -13.98 -2.83 20.08
C ASN A 34 -13.27 -4.19 20.29
N ALA A 35 -14.01 -5.26 20.58
CA ALA A 35 -13.44 -6.61 20.71
C ALA A 35 -13.47 -7.40 19.39
N ALA A 36 -14.33 -7.01 18.44
CA ALA A 36 -14.42 -7.68 17.14
C ALA A 36 -13.50 -7.08 16.05
N ALA A 37 -12.84 -5.94 16.33
CA ALA A 37 -11.94 -5.27 15.38
C ALA A 37 -10.45 -5.56 15.62
N LYS A 38 -10.09 -6.45 16.53
CA LYS A 38 -8.79 -7.12 16.56
C LYS A 38 -8.91 -8.49 15.90
N GLY A 39 -9.40 -8.49 14.67
CA GLY A 39 -9.19 -9.61 13.77
C GLY A 39 -7.71 -9.69 13.46
N ASP A 40 -7.14 -10.83 13.69
CA ASP A 40 -5.85 -11.39 13.34
C ASP A 40 -5.22 -10.81 12.04
N ASP A 41 -4.78 -9.56 12.08
CA ASP A 41 -3.94 -8.96 11.03
C ASP A 41 -2.45 -9.31 11.22
N ALA A 42 -2.14 -10.21 12.16
CA ALA A 42 -0.81 -10.79 12.22
C ALA A 42 -0.66 -11.77 11.04
N PRO A 43 0.27 -11.50 10.11
CA PRO A 43 0.46 -12.36 8.94
C PRO A 43 0.79 -13.77 9.42
N ARG A 44 0.21 -14.76 8.73
CA ARG A 44 0.39 -16.17 9.09
C ARG A 44 1.87 -16.54 8.94
N PRO A 45 2.46 -17.28 9.88
CA PRO A 45 3.86 -17.71 9.77
C PRO A 45 4.21 -18.39 8.45
N GLU A 46 3.25 -19.11 7.85
CA GLU A 46 3.42 -19.76 6.56
C GLU A 46 3.66 -18.78 5.40
N ILE A 47 3.12 -17.53 5.50
CA ILE A 47 3.35 -16.51 4.45
C ILE A 47 4.83 -16.14 4.40
N TYR A 48 5.48 -16.00 5.54
CA TYR A 48 6.90 -15.61 5.57
C TYR A 48 7.82 -16.74 5.14
N GLN A 49 7.49 -17.97 5.51
CA GLN A 49 8.24 -19.13 5.01
C GLN A 49 8.14 -19.21 3.50
N SER A 50 6.94 -18.99 2.97
CA SER A 50 6.71 -18.97 1.52
C SER A 50 7.43 -17.80 0.84
N MET A 51 7.51 -16.62 1.48
CA MET A 51 8.27 -15.50 0.96
C MET A 51 9.77 -15.76 0.93
N LYS A 52 10.31 -16.48 1.92
CA LYS A 52 11.71 -16.92 1.89
C LYS A 52 11.99 -17.82 0.70
N ASP A 53 11.16 -18.83 0.51
CA ASP A 53 11.31 -19.78 -0.59
C ASP A 53 11.20 -19.07 -1.94
N ILE A 54 10.22 -18.14 -2.08
CA ILE A 54 10.10 -17.30 -3.27
C ILE A 54 11.36 -16.47 -3.48
N TYR A 55 11.85 -15.77 -2.44
CA TYR A 55 13.02 -14.91 -2.58
C TYR A 55 14.25 -15.69 -3.06
N ASP A 56 14.45 -16.89 -2.52
CA ASP A 56 15.58 -17.74 -2.90
C ASP A 56 15.48 -18.17 -4.38
N ASP A 57 14.27 -18.38 -4.89
CA ASP A 57 13.99 -18.77 -6.28
C ASP A 57 13.89 -17.58 -7.26
N LEU A 58 13.78 -16.33 -6.75
CA LEU A 58 13.69 -15.17 -7.62
C LEU A 58 14.97 -14.97 -8.44
N PRO A 59 14.83 -14.69 -9.73
CA PRO A 59 15.98 -14.35 -10.56
C PRO A 59 16.62 -13.04 -10.10
N ILE A 60 17.94 -12.95 -10.24
CA ILE A 60 18.70 -11.73 -9.96
C ILE A 60 18.66 -10.83 -11.20
N ALA A 61 18.22 -9.59 -11.01
CA ALA A 61 18.22 -8.60 -12.08
C ALA A 61 19.63 -8.13 -12.43
N GLN A 62 19.85 -7.85 -13.70
CA GLN A 62 21.09 -7.24 -14.17
C GLN A 62 21.01 -5.72 -14.06
N LEU A 63 22.02 -5.12 -13.46
CA LEU A 63 22.14 -3.66 -13.35
C LEU A 63 23.04 -3.10 -14.48
N PRO A 64 22.79 -1.86 -14.93
CA PRO A 64 21.71 -0.97 -14.52
C PRO A 64 20.34 -1.35 -15.13
N ILE A 65 19.27 -1.07 -14.40
CA ILE A 65 17.90 -1.19 -14.91
C ILE A 65 17.43 0.19 -15.37
N ARG A 66 16.82 0.27 -16.55
CA ARG A 66 16.19 1.49 -17.09
C ARG A 66 14.76 1.18 -17.49
N TYR A 67 13.83 2.02 -17.05
CA TYR A 67 12.42 1.82 -17.31
C TYR A 67 11.72 3.16 -17.62
N PRO A 68 10.79 3.27 -18.59
CA PRO A 68 10.23 2.17 -19.38
C PRO A 68 11.26 1.48 -20.26
N GLY A 69 11.22 0.16 -20.21
CA GLY A 69 12.16 -0.72 -20.89
C GLY A 69 11.99 -2.14 -20.34
N ARG A 70 13.01 -2.96 -20.50
CA ARG A 70 12.92 -4.34 -20.07
C ARG A 70 13.54 -4.55 -18.69
N ILE A 71 12.71 -4.85 -17.70
CA ILE A 71 13.18 -5.47 -16.45
C ILE A 71 13.29 -6.97 -16.73
N SER A 72 14.49 -7.52 -16.67
CA SER A 72 14.71 -8.94 -16.98
C SER A 72 15.86 -9.48 -16.11
N PRO A 73 15.73 -10.70 -15.64
CA PRO A 73 14.57 -11.56 -15.70
C PRO A 73 13.50 -11.23 -14.63
N LEU A 74 12.25 -11.60 -14.86
CA LEU A 74 11.15 -11.48 -13.90
C LEU A 74 10.44 -12.84 -13.76
N ALA A 75 10.21 -13.29 -12.52
CA ALA A 75 9.41 -14.48 -12.22
C ALA A 75 7.99 -14.08 -11.77
N ALA A 76 7.00 -14.89 -12.12
CA ALA A 76 5.64 -14.72 -11.62
C ALA A 76 5.57 -15.10 -10.14
N ILE A 77 4.78 -14.36 -9.37
CA ILE A 77 4.52 -14.62 -7.95
C ILE A 77 3.02 -14.80 -7.74
N ASP A 78 2.63 -15.76 -6.91
CA ASP A 78 1.25 -15.86 -6.43
C ASP A 78 0.96 -14.70 -5.47
N LYS A 79 -0.08 -13.91 -5.77
CA LYS A 79 -0.48 -12.76 -4.94
C LYS A 79 -0.83 -13.16 -3.50
N ASN A 80 -1.28 -14.40 -3.28
CA ASN A 80 -1.66 -14.89 -1.95
C ASN A 80 -0.45 -15.09 -1.02
N LEU A 81 0.76 -15.08 -1.56
CA LEU A 81 2.01 -15.17 -0.81
C LEU A 81 2.52 -13.79 -0.36
N LEU A 82 1.90 -12.71 -0.81
CA LEU A 82 2.23 -11.35 -0.40
C LEU A 82 1.26 -10.89 0.70
N ASP A 83 1.81 -10.34 1.77
CA ASP A 83 0.98 -9.63 2.75
C ASP A 83 0.61 -8.25 2.21
N LYS A 84 -0.66 -8.12 1.79
CA LYS A 84 -1.18 -6.84 1.26
C LYS A 84 -1.06 -5.70 2.27
N ASN A 85 -1.23 -5.97 3.57
CA ASN A 85 -1.20 -4.94 4.59
C ASN A 85 0.21 -4.41 4.79
N GLU A 86 1.23 -5.28 4.75
CA GLU A 86 2.62 -4.86 4.76
C GLU A 86 2.95 -4.02 3.53
N LEU A 87 2.65 -4.51 2.33
CA LEU A 87 2.92 -3.78 1.09
C LEU A 87 2.27 -2.40 1.11
N PHE A 88 1.00 -2.31 1.52
CA PHE A 88 0.25 -1.04 1.49
C PHE A 88 0.54 -0.11 2.66
N SER A 89 1.12 -0.58 3.76
CA SER A 89 1.52 0.31 4.86
C SER A 89 2.53 1.37 4.40
N PHE A 90 3.35 1.05 3.41
CA PHE A 90 4.37 1.94 2.84
C PHE A 90 3.88 2.76 1.64
N THR A 91 2.72 2.41 1.06
CA THR A 91 2.18 3.12 -0.11
C THR A 91 1.27 4.27 0.25
N LYS A 92 0.88 4.43 1.53
CA LYS A 92 -0.02 5.49 1.99
C LYS A 92 0.49 6.92 1.74
N GLU A 93 1.78 7.09 1.66
CA GLU A 93 2.43 8.36 1.39
C GLU A 93 2.63 8.62 -0.10
N ASN A 94 2.44 7.61 -0.94
CA ASN A 94 2.58 7.74 -2.38
C ASN A 94 1.29 8.30 -2.96
N PHE A 95 1.38 9.52 -3.46
CA PHE A 95 0.30 10.35 -4.00
C PHE A 95 -0.50 9.68 -5.13
N LEU A 96 0.02 8.64 -5.73
CA LEU A 96 -0.52 8.01 -6.93
C LEU A 96 -1.42 6.82 -6.66
N ILE A 97 -1.33 6.21 -5.48
CA ILE A 97 -2.08 5.00 -5.13
C ILE A 97 -2.77 5.17 -3.77
N ASP A 98 -3.61 6.19 -3.63
CA ASP A 98 -4.37 6.43 -2.40
C ASP A 98 -5.22 5.23 -1.95
N ASN A 99 -5.36 4.19 -2.77
CA ASN A 99 -6.29 3.10 -2.47
C ASN A 99 -5.89 1.77 -3.13
N LEU A 100 -4.60 1.43 -3.19
CA LEU A 100 -4.18 0.16 -3.81
C LEU A 100 -4.79 -1.07 -3.12
N SER A 101 -5.09 -0.99 -1.81
CA SER A 101 -5.80 -2.06 -1.10
C SER A 101 -7.18 -2.36 -1.70
N ALA A 102 -7.89 -1.34 -2.19
CA ALA A 102 -9.17 -1.51 -2.89
C ALA A 102 -9.01 -2.15 -4.28
N TYR A 103 -7.81 -2.10 -4.83
CA TYR A 103 -7.50 -2.69 -6.14
C TYR A 103 -6.86 -4.07 -6.05
N TRP A 104 -6.64 -4.61 -4.85
CA TRP A 104 -5.98 -5.90 -4.66
C TRP A 104 -6.60 -7.02 -5.49
N GLU A 105 -7.93 -7.10 -5.50
CA GLU A 105 -8.66 -8.11 -6.25
C GLU A 105 -8.54 -7.96 -7.78
N ARG A 106 -8.08 -6.81 -8.24
CA ARG A 106 -7.92 -6.49 -9.65
C ARG A 106 -6.51 -6.74 -10.18
N ILE A 107 -5.59 -7.08 -9.30
CA ILE A 107 -4.25 -7.48 -9.69
C ILE A 107 -4.35 -8.78 -10.49
N LYS A 108 -3.91 -8.72 -11.75
CA LYS A 108 -3.91 -9.86 -12.66
C LYS A 108 -2.59 -10.62 -12.69
N ASP A 109 -1.51 -9.89 -12.61
CA ASP A 109 -0.16 -10.43 -12.74
C ASP A 109 0.75 -9.73 -11.76
N ILE A 110 1.50 -10.51 -11.04
CA ILE A 110 2.55 -10.04 -10.15
C ILE A 110 3.82 -10.73 -10.58
N ARG A 111 4.84 -9.94 -10.84
CA ARG A 111 6.18 -10.46 -11.15
C ARG A 111 7.21 -9.80 -10.29
N ALA A 112 8.25 -10.53 -9.98
CA ALA A 112 9.36 -9.98 -9.23
C ALA A 112 10.72 -10.48 -9.73
N CYS A 113 11.73 -9.73 -9.34
CA CYS A 113 13.12 -10.15 -9.32
C CYS A 113 13.79 -9.63 -8.06
N ARG A 114 14.86 -10.25 -7.65
CA ARG A 114 15.73 -9.67 -6.61
C ARG A 114 16.80 -8.80 -7.24
N LEU A 115 17.18 -7.74 -6.55
CA LEU A 115 18.39 -6.99 -6.89
C LEU A 115 19.61 -7.69 -6.29
N PRO A 116 20.82 -7.47 -6.85
CA PRO A 116 22.04 -7.99 -6.24
C PRO A 116 22.14 -7.58 -4.77
N GLU A 117 22.31 -8.54 -3.88
CA GLU A 117 22.34 -8.28 -2.43
C GLU A 117 23.63 -7.54 -2.07
N LYS A 118 23.51 -6.36 -1.45
CA LYS A 118 24.64 -5.60 -0.90
C LYS A 118 24.61 -5.61 0.62
N SER A 119 23.57 -5.08 1.22
CA SER A 119 23.41 -4.99 2.68
C SER A 119 22.00 -5.37 3.15
N VAL A 120 21.04 -5.35 2.26
CA VAL A 120 19.62 -5.63 2.53
C VAL A 120 19.04 -6.40 1.36
N LYS A 121 18.20 -7.38 1.65
CA LYS A 121 17.43 -8.10 0.66
C LYS A 121 16.47 -7.14 -0.03
N THR A 122 16.62 -6.96 -1.33
CA THR A 122 15.80 -6.02 -2.10
C THR A 122 15.15 -6.74 -3.26
N ILE A 123 13.85 -6.55 -3.43
CA ILE A 123 13.07 -7.04 -4.57
C ILE A 123 12.47 -5.88 -5.36
N LEU A 124 12.37 -6.05 -6.67
CA LEU A 124 11.49 -5.28 -7.52
C LEU A 124 10.21 -6.06 -7.70
N LEU A 125 9.10 -5.44 -7.34
CA LEU A 125 7.76 -6.01 -7.45
C LEU A 125 7.01 -5.24 -8.53
N ARG A 126 6.62 -5.92 -9.60
CA ARG A 126 5.84 -5.38 -10.71
C ARG A 126 4.42 -5.89 -10.61
N LEU A 127 3.46 -4.97 -10.48
CA LEU A 127 2.04 -5.25 -10.44
C LEU A 127 1.38 -4.80 -11.73
N TYR A 128 0.51 -5.64 -12.30
CA TYR A 128 -0.35 -5.27 -13.40
C TYR A 128 -1.82 -5.35 -12.97
N LEU A 129 -2.47 -4.19 -12.94
CA LEU A 129 -3.86 -4.03 -12.54
C LEU A 129 -4.76 -3.87 -13.75
N ARG A 130 -5.93 -4.50 -13.72
CA ARG A 130 -6.96 -4.32 -14.74
C ARG A 130 -7.71 -3.01 -14.54
N ASP A 131 -8.01 -2.27 -15.61
CA ASP A 131 -8.85 -1.08 -15.54
C ASP A 131 -10.31 -1.42 -15.12
N PHE A 132 -11.01 -0.43 -14.50
CA PHE A 132 -12.41 -0.56 -14.13
C PHE A 132 -13.34 -0.51 -15.32
N GLN A 133 -13.03 0.33 -16.29
CA GLN A 133 -13.90 0.63 -17.43
C GLN A 133 -13.57 -0.21 -18.66
N ASP A 134 -12.32 -0.63 -18.79
CA ASP A 134 -11.85 -1.40 -19.93
C ASP A 134 -11.05 -2.62 -19.44
N SER A 135 -11.65 -3.81 -19.57
CA SER A 135 -11.03 -5.05 -19.12
C SER A 135 -9.80 -5.44 -19.94
N GLU A 136 -9.59 -4.85 -21.11
CA GLU A 136 -8.42 -5.09 -21.97
C GLU A 136 -7.28 -4.15 -21.63
N ARG A 137 -7.57 -3.01 -21.02
CA ARG A 137 -6.55 -2.08 -20.51
C ARG A 137 -6.17 -2.40 -19.08
N GLY A 138 -4.98 -2.04 -18.72
CA GLY A 138 -4.48 -2.16 -17.36
C GLY A 138 -3.37 -1.17 -17.09
N HIS A 139 -3.05 -1.03 -15.83
CA HIS A 139 -2.03 -0.13 -15.33
C HIS A 139 -0.92 -0.92 -14.68
N GLU A 140 0.28 -0.48 -14.93
CA GLU A 140 1.48 -1.10 -14.39
C GLU A 140 2.08 -0.25 -13.29
N TYR A 141 2.51 -0.92 -12.23
CA TYR A 141 3.21 -0.31 -11.10
C TYR A 141 4.45 -1.12 -10.79
N VAL A 142 5.53 -0.43 -10.44
CA VAL A 142 6.76 -1.08 -9.98
C VAL A 142 7.12 -0.52 -8.62
N PHE A 143 7.38 -1.43 -7.68
CA PHE A 143 7.81 -1.12 -6.33
C PHE A 143 9.22 -1.65 -6.09
N MET A 144 10.01 -0.88 -5.40
CA MET A 144 11.24 -1.33 -4.78
C MET A 144 10.97 -1.61 -3.31
N CYS A 145 11.06 -2.88 -2.90
CA CYS A 145 10.73 -3.33 -1.55
C CYS A 145 11.98 -3.90 -0.88
N LEU A 146 12.22 -3.49 0.36
CA LEU A 146 13.23 -4.07 1.24
C LEU A 146 12.60 -5.17 2.08
N LEU A 147 13.32 -6.27 2.26
CA LEU A 147 12.93 -7.37 3.13
C LEU A 147 13.87 -7.43 4.34
N ASN A 148 13.30 -7.65 5.51
CA ASN A 148 14.06 -7.91 6.73
C ASN A 148 14.54 -9.37 6.78
N ASP A 149 15.20 -9.76 7.89
CA ASP A 149 15.78 -11.10 8.06
C ASP A 149 14.73 -12.22 8.13
N VAL A 150 13.49 -11.88 8.46
CA VAL A 150 12.36 -12.83 8.48
C VAL A 150 11.48 -12.70 7.22
N PHE A 151 12.00 -12.09 6.16
CA PHE A 151 11.35 -11.92 4.85
C PHE A 151 10.04 -11.13 4.86
N ARG A 152 9.85 -10.25 5.86
CA ARG A 152 8.79 -9.25 5.87
C ARG A 152 9.22 -8.01 5.11
N ILE A 153 8.28 -7.35 4.43
CA ILE A 153 8.54 -6.04 3.83
C ILE A 153 8.79 -5.03 4.95
N SER A 154 10.01 -4.52 5.02
CA SER A 154 10.43 -3.54 6.03
C SER A 154 10.35 -2.10 5.53
N ASP A 155 10.44 -1.91 4.22
CA ASP A 155 10.23 -0.62 3.55
C ASP A 155 9.87 -0.85 2.08
N CYS A 156 9.13 0.08 1.48
CA CYS A 156 8.70 -0.03 0.10
C CYS A 156 8.48 1.36 -0.51
N ARG A 157 8.90 1.52 -1.76
CA ARG A 157 8.65 2.74 -2.55
C ARG A 157 8.13 2.38 -3.92
N GLU A 158 7.09 3.08 -4.34
CA GLU A 158 6.71 3.09 -5.75
C GLU A 158 7.77 3.85 -6.53
N ILE A 159 8.28 3.22 -7.57
CA ILE A 159 9.28 3.80 -8.46
C ILE A 159 8.76 3.98 -9.89
N TYR A 160 7.58 3.44 -10.17
CA TYR A 160 6.92 3.59 -11.47
C TYR A 160 5.42 3.36 -11.39
N ALA A 161 4.68 4.24 -12.09
CA ALA A 161 3.29 4.04 -12.45
C ALA A 161 3.07 4.52 -13.89
N ASP A 162 2.40 3.72 -14.73
CA ASP A 162 2.09 4.09 -16.11
C ASP A 162 0.84 4.95 -16.26
N TYR A 163 0.08 5.08 -15.17
CA TYR A 163 -1.07 5.96 -15.11
C TYR A 163 -1.00 6.86 -13.88
N VAL A 164 -0.89 8.15 -14.16
CA VAL A 164 -0.97 9.19 -13.13
C VAL A 164 -1.84 10.32 -13.64
N HIS A 165 -2.92 10.58 -12.93
CA HIS A 165 -3.82 11.67 -13.25
C HIS A 165 -4.02 12.59 -12.05
N CYS A 166 -3.48 13.79 -12.12
CA CYS A 166 -3.60 14.80 -11.08
C CYS A 166 -4.93 15.58 -11.26
N GLY A 167 -6.07 14.91 -11.00
CA GLY A 167 -7.40 15.41 -11.35
C GLY A 167 -7.88 16.64 -10.58
N LYS A 168 -7.24 17.02 -9.47
CA LYS A 168 -7.60 18.21 -8.68
C LYS A 168 -6.73 19.43 -8.99
N SER A 169 -5.68 19.28 -9.76
CA SER A 169 -4.81 20.38 -10.16
C SER A 169 -5.47 21.24 -11.23
N LYS A 170 -5.18 22.54 -11.21
CA LYS A 170 -5.57 23.46 -12.27
C LYS A 170 -4.31 24.06 -12.89
N PRO A 171 -4.06 23.83 -14.18
CA PRO A 171 -4.79 22.97 -15.14
C PRO A 171 -4.64 21.47 -14.82
N PRO A 172 -5.57 20.63 -15.30
CA PRO A 172 -5.47 19.18 -15.15
C PRO A 172 -4.23 18.68 -15.89
N MET A 173 -3.49 17.79 -15.23
CA MET A 173 -2.21 17.29 -15.71
C MET A 173 -2.20 15.77 -15.79
N ARG A 174 -1.39 15.26 -16.71
CA ARG A 174 -1.01 13.86 -16.77
C ARG A 174 0.46 13.76 -16.37
N ALA A 175 0.79 12.79 -15.53
CA ALA A 175 2.17 12.47 -15.23
C ALA A 175 2.60 11.18 -15.92
N LYS A 176 3.88 11.11 -16.31
CA LYS A 176 4.57 9.89 -16.74
C LYS A 176 5.83 9.74 -15.94
N GLN A 177 6.07 8.54 -15.48
CA GLN A 177 7.28 8.22 -14.73
C GLN A 177 8.25 7.38 -15.56
N GLU A 178 9.51 7.53 -15.24
CA GLU A 178 10.60 6.66 -15.66
C GLU A 178 11.57 6.48 -14.48
N PHE A 179 12.31 5.39 -14.46
CA PHE A 179 13.32 5.20 -13.44
C PHE A 179 14.60 4.54 -13.97
N VAL A 180 15.68 4.77 -13.25
CA VAL A 180 16.97 4.12 -13.45
C VAL A 180 17.49 3.62 -12.12
N ILE A 181 17.81 2.32 -12.03
CA ILE A 181 18.54 1.74 -10.88
C ILE A 181 19.97 1.49 -11.34
N ASP A 182 20.91 2.16 -10.71
CA ASP A 182 22.34 2.03 -11.03
C ASP A 182 23.01 0.83 -10.34
N ALA A 183 24.30 0.65 -10.59
CA ALA A 183 25.08 -0.43 -10.00
C ALA A 183 25.19 -0.34 -8.46
N ASP A 184 24.94 0.82 -7.88
CA ASP A 184 24.97 1.05 -6.43
C ASP A 184 23.60 0.91 -5.77
N LEU A 185 22.58 0.43 -6.51
CA LEU A 185 21.17 0.30 -6.10
C LEU A 185 20.52 1.65 -5.79
N ARG A 186 21.10 2.75 -6.28
CA ARG A 186 20.44 4.06 -6.24
C ARG A 186 19.39 4.09 -7.35
N CYS A 187 18.15 4.37 -6.96
CA CYS A 187 17.02 4.48 -7.88
C CYS A 187 16.70 5.96 -8.12
N THR A 188 16.90 6.42 -9.35
CA THR A 188 16.48 7.77 -9.77
C THR A 188 15.14 7.64 -10.47
N VAL A 189 14.12 8.32 -9.96
CA VAL A 189 12.78 8.39 -10.55
C VAL A 189 12.57 9.78 -11.12
N THR A 190 12.19 9.86 -12.38
CA THR A 190 11.83 11.11 -13.05
C THR A 190 10.34 11.08 -13.35
N THR A 191 9.61 12.09 -12.90
CA THR A 191 8.19 12.28 -13.20
C THR A 191 8.03 13.50 -14.11
N HIS A 192 7.49 13.28 -15.30
CA HIS A 192 7.19 14.32 -16.27
C HIS A 192 5.70 14.67 -16.21
N TYR A 193 5.39 15.95 -16.10
CA TYR A 193 4.03 16.47 -16.02
C TYR A 193 3.66 17.16 -17.33
N TYR A 194 2.51 16.76 -17.89
CA TYR A 194 2.02 17.25 -19.18
C TYR A 194 0.63 17.85 -19.04
N THR A 195 0.29 18.84 -19.85
CA THR A 195 -1.10 19.28 -20.02
C THR A 195 -1.91 18.18 -20.71
N LEU A 196 -3.19 18.02 -20.31
CA LEU A 196 -4.05 17.00 -20.93
C LEU A 196 -4.49 17.38 -22.35
N ASP A 197 -4.65 18.68 -22.61
CA ASP A 197 -5.16 19.22 -23.87
C ASP A 197 -4.12 19.19 -24.99
N SER A 198 -2.93 19.72 -24.73
CA SER A 198 -1.88 19.89 -25.74
C SER A 198 -0.75 18.86 -25.65
N GLY A 199 -0.71 18.09 -24.56
CA GLY A 199 0.42 17.18 -24.29
C GLY A 199 1.76 17.90 -24.09
N LYS A 200 1.73 19.22 -23.84
CA LYS A 200 2.93 20.00 -23.56
C LYS A 200 3.49 19.66 -22.18
N GLU A 201 4.79 19.39 -22.12
CA GLU A 201 5.47 19.23 -20.82
C GLU A 201 5.48 20.57 -20.07
N LEU A 202 5.00 20.53 -18.82
CA LEU A 202 4.95 21.68 -17.92
C LEU A 202 6.21 21.76 -17.06
N HIS A 203 6.54 20.67 -16.43
CA HIS A 203 7.73 20.54 -15.57
C HIS A 203 8.03 19.05 -15.37
N ARG A 204 9.20 18.81 -14.81
CA ARG A 204 9.59 17.48 -14.34
C ARG A 204 10.07 17.55 -12.90
N ASN A 205 9.86 16.47 -12.18
CA ASN A 205 10.41 16.25 -10.86
C ASN A 205 11.36 15.06 -10.90
N VAL A 206 12.47 15.13 -10.18
CA VAL A 206 13.44 14.05 -10.07
C VAL A 206 13.67 13.78 -8.60
N CYS A 207 13.43 12.55 -8.17
CA CYS A 207 13.78 12.12 -6.83
C CYS A 207 14.75 10.94 -6.89
N VAL A 208 15.56 10.80 -5.86
CA VAL A 208 16.56 9.73 -5.75
C VAL A 208 16.28 8.93 -4.49
N HIS A 209 16.04 7.63 -4.64
CA HIS A 209 15.90 6.68 -3.55
C HIS A 209 17.25 5.97 -3.33
N GLU A 210 17.77 6.04 -2.12
CA GLU A 210 18.99 5.36 -1.69
C GLU A 210 18.68 4.42 -0.53
N ILE A 211 19.29 3.24 -0.50
CA ILE A 211 19.17 2.32 0.63
C ILE A 211 20.21 2.71 1.68
N LYS A 212 19.76 3.13 2.86
CA LYS A 212 20.62 3.52 3.98
C LYS A 212 20.08 2.95 5.27
N ASN A 213 20.94 2.25 6.02
CA ASN A 213 20.59 1.69 7.33
C ASN A 213 19.31 0.83 7.32
N GLY A 214 19.09 0.07 6.25
CA GLY A 214 17.93 -0.80 6.13
C GLY A 214 16.61 -0.10 5.78
N ALA A 215 16.66 1.16 5.35
CA ALA A 215 15.51 1.94 4.90
C ALA A 215 15.77 2.62 3.55
N ILE A 216 14.69 2.96 2.83
CA ILE A 216 14.76 3.73 1.59
C ILE A 216 14.64 5.21 1.94
N VAL A 217 15.71 5.95 1.73
CA VAL A 217 15.78 7.41 1.94
C VAL A 217 15.58 8.10 0.60
N THR A 218 14.58 8.97 0.53
CA THR A 218 14.31 9.78 -0.67
C THR A 218 14.98 11.14 -0.55
N LYS A 219 15.58 11.58 -1.64
CA LYS A 219 16.15 12.93 -1.82
C LYS A 219 15.48 13.55 -3.05
N ASP A 220 15.01 14.74 -2.89
CA ASP A 220 14.49 15.61 -3.96
C ASP A 220 15.61 16.46 -4.56
#